data_d6981204f72552f7ddb1f0b410830d70
#
_entry.id   d6981204f72552f7ddb1f0b410830d70
#
_cell.length_a   1.000
_cell.length_b   1.000
_cell.length_c   1.000
_cell.angle_alpha   90.00
_cell.angle_beta   90.00
_cell.angle_gamma   90.00
#
_symmetry.space_group_name_H-M   'P 1'
#
loop_
_entity.id
_entity.type
_entity.pdbx_description
1 polymer ?
#
loop_
_entity_poly.entity_id
_entity_poly.type
_entity_poly.pdbx_seq_one_letter_code
_entity_poly.pdbx_strand_id
1 'polypeptide(L)'
;LATSDTLNGKIDAPYQSTAKSITGWAVKTTPANANGVFTNANQTVTYVYEKADGAPVTVKYVDGDGNELATPDTLNGKLDTSYAATAKNLSGWKLTATPANATGVFTTDAQTVTFVYAKQEDNPKKEDKTPSNTQPDKDKTTIKINENKPNTSKPTTIKKQTKLPKTGDNQQESILFGLIGTCFVLLGIYSVSKKNS
;
A
#
# COMPACT_ATOMS: atom_id res chain seq x y z
N LEU A 1 22.68 -1.84 19.97
CA LEU A 1 23.10 -1.26 18.67
C LEU A 1 24.61 -1.35 18.48
N ALA A 2 25.37 -0.80 19.39
CA ALA A 2 26.82 -0.81 19.36
C ALA A 2 27.39 -1.03 20.78
N THR A 3 28.61 -1.55 20.86
CA THR A 3 29.33 -1.68 22.13
C THR A 3 29.69 -0.30 22.67
N SER A 4 29.73 -0.16 24.01
CA SER A 4 30.20 1.07 24.69
C SER A 4 31.69 1.25 24.47
N ASP A 5 32.13 2.52 24.38
CA ASP A 5 33.53 2.89 24.47
C ASP A 5 33.81 3.47 25.85
N THR A 6 35.06 3.38 26.27
CA THR A 6 35.55 4.00 27.54
C THR A 6 36.56 5.07 27.20
N LEU A 7 36.32 6.28 27.68
CA LEU A 7 37.26 7.38 27.64
C LEU A 7 37.98 7.48 28.97
N ASN A 8 39.29 7.66 28.96
CA ASN A 8 40.11 7.79 30.14
C ASN A 8 40.90 9.09 30.09
N GLY A 9 41.04 9.76 31.23
CA GLY A 9 41.78 11.01 31.34
C GLY A 9 42.08 11.37 32.78
N LYS A 10 42.90 12.41 32.96
CA LYS A 10 43.16 12.98 34.29
C LYS A 10 41.96 13.84 34.73
N ILE A 11 41.75 14.01 36.02
CA ILE A 11 40.75 14.93 36.56
C ILE A 11 40.98 16.29 35.93
N ASP A 12 39.87 17.03 35.64
CA ASP A 12 39.83 18.35 35.01
C ASP A 12 40.33 18.41 33.55
N ALA A 13 40.86 17.30 32.98
CA ALA A 13 41.18 17.25 31.58
C ALA A 13 39.89 17.19 30.72
N PRO A 14 39.82 17.86 29.58
CA PRO A 14 38.66 17.81 28.70
C PRO A 14 38.49 16.44 28.07
N TYR A 15 37.24 16.01 27.83
CA TYR A 15 36.92 14.93 26.97
C TYR A 15 35.92 15.36 25.88
N GLN A 16 35.95 14.65 24.74
CA GLN A 16 34.98 14.74 23.67
C GLN A 16 34.59 13.35 23.29
N SER A 17 33.31 13.06 23.28
CA SER A 17 32.74 11.84 22.73
C SER A 17 32.07 12.12 21.37
N THR A 18 31.99 11.12 20.54
CA THR A 18 31.33 11.19 19.25
C THR A 18 30.35 10.05 19.08
N ALA A 19 29.23 10.32 18.40
CA ALA A 19 28.28 9.29 18.07
C ALA A 19 28.91 8.28 17.08
N LYS A 20 28.63 6.99 17.27
CA LYS A 20 29.05 5.94 16.33
C LYS A 20 28.20 5.97 15.08
N SER A 21 28.80 5.74 13.91
CA SER A 21 28.07 5.44 12.70
C SER A 21 27.53 4.02 12.79
N ILE A 22 26.21 3.86 12.68
CA ILE A 22 25.53 2.57 12.76
C ILE A 22 24.64 2.43 11.53
N THR A 23 24.91 1.43 10.70
CA THR A 23 24.16 1.19 9.46
C THR A 23 22.67 1.07 9.71
N GLY A 24 21.87 1.83 9.00
CA GLY A 24 20.42 1.88 9.12
C GLY A 24 19.90 2.67 10.31
N TRP A 25 20.79 3.42 11.02
CA TRP A 25 20.41 4.23 12.18
C TRP A 25 20.97 5.65 12.06
N ALA A 26 20.21 6.62 12.51
CA ALA A 26 20.59 8.02 12.60
C ALA A 26 20.61 8.47 14.08
N VAL A 27 21.48 9.41 14.39
CA VAL A 27 21.50 10.01 15.75
C VAL A 27 20.23 10.84 15.90
N LYS A 28 19.40 10.46 16.85
CA LYS A 28 18.19 11.21 17.21
C LYS A 28 18.53 12.34 18.19
N THR A 29 19.37 12.04 19.17
CA THR A 29 19.72 13.01 20.21
C THR A 29 21.20 12.91 20.56
N THR A 30 21.89 14.03 20.42
CA THR A 30 23.24 14.22 20.97
C THR A 30 23.10 14.72 22.42
N PRO A 31 23.71 14.04 23.40
CA PRO A 31 23.58 14.44 24.80
C PRO A 31 24.35 15.72 25.09
N ALA A 32 23.85 16.52 26.04
CA ALA A 32 24.47 17.79 26.42
C ALA A 32 25.89 17.60 26.97
N ASN A 33 26.15 16.44 27.60
CA ASN A 33 27.45 16.05 28.13
C ASN A 33 28.32 15.26 27.14
N ALA A 34 28.09 15.42 25.80
CA ALA A 34 28.98 14.83 24.80
C ALA A 34 30.41 15.33 24.91
N ASN A 35 30.59 16.55 25.40
CA ASN A 35 31.86 17.15 25.76
C ASN A 35 31.82 17.55 27.22
N GLY A 36 32.95 17.47 27.90
CA GLY A 36 33.03 17.83 29.30
C GLY A 36 34.45 17.69 29.84
N VAL A 37 34.59 17.59 31.16
CA VAL A 37 35.86 17.33 31.85
C VAL A 37 35.74 16.06 32.69
N PHE A 38 36.85 15.34 32.82
CA PHE A 38 36.91 14.16 33.68
C PHE A 38 36.78 14.60 35.15
N THR A 39 35.94 13.94 35.92
CA THR A 39 35.75 14.15 37.34
C THR A 39 36.28 12.95 38.13
N ASN A 40 36.17 13.01 39.46
CA ASN A 40 36.50 11.88 40.34
C ASN A 40 35.41 10.78 40.37
N ALA A 41 34.29 10.99 39.67
CA ALA A 41 33.19 10.03 39.55
C ALA A 41 33.06 9.52 38.11
N ASN A 42 32.51 8.30 37.96
CA ASN A 42 32.18 7.78 36.65
C ASN A 42 31.08 8.62 36.00
N GLN A 43 31.28 8.96 34.75
CA GLN A 43 30.33 9.73 33.95
C GLN A 43 29.83 8.82 32.77
N THR A 44 28.60 9.00 32.39
CA THR A 44 28.02 8.29 31.25
C THR A 44 27.50 9.28 30.21
N VAL A 45 27.91 9.07 28.95
CA VAL A 45 27.41 9.81 27.78
C VAL A 45 26.56 8.87 26.95
N THR A 46 25.29 9.23 26.72
CA THR A 46 24.34 8.38 26.01
C THR A 46 23.85 9.05 24.76
N TYR A 47 24.16 8.47 23.58
CA TYR A 47 23.61 8.85 22.29
C TYR A 47 22.35 8.04 22.02
N VAL A 48 21.28 8.72 21.64
CA VAL A 48 20.03 8.09 21.26
C VAL A 48 19.94 8.02 19.72
N TYR A 49 19.60 6.84 19.22
CA TYR A 49 19.47 6.60 17.79
C TYR A 49 18.02 6.27 17.44
N GLU A 50 17.63 6.59 16.21
CA GLU A 50 16.40 6.12 15.59
C GLU A 50 16.72 5.49 14.25
N LYS A 51 15.80 4.73 13.66
CA LYS A 51 15.96 4.23 12.30
C LYS A 51 16.22 5.40 11.35
N ALA A 52 17.18 5.24 10.46
CA ALA A 52 17.45 6.21 9.41
C ALA A 52 16.23 6.36 8.49
N ASP A 53 16.14 7.43 7.74
CA ASP A 53 15.12 7.58 6.71
C ASP A 53 15.41 6.58 5.58
N GLY A 54 14.36 5.93 5.09
CA GLY A 54 14.41 5.14 3.88
C GLY A 54 14.41 6.04 2.64
N ALA A 55 14.83 5.49 1.51
CA ALA A 55 14.65 6.17 0.24
C ALA A 55 13.16 6.32 -0.08
N PRO A 56 12.76 7.41 -0.77
CA PRO A 56 11.36 7.66 -1.08
C PRO A 56 10.79 6.61 -2.04
N VAL A 57 9.48 6.36 -1.92
CA VAL A 57 8.71 5.54 -2.87
C VAL A 57 7.88 6.48 -3.75
N THR A 58 8.16 6.48 -5.05
CA THR A 58 7.39 7.25 -6.03
C THR A 58 6.19 6.45 -6.50
N VAL A 59 4.98 7.04 -6.42
CA VAL A 59 3.74 6.41 -6.88
C VAL A 59 3.29 7.09 -8.18
N LYS A 60 3.28 6.34 -9.29
CA LYS A 60 2.89 6.81 -10.61
C LYS A 60 1.51 6.30 -11.01
N TYR A 61 0.80 7.11 -11.80
CA TYR A 61 -0.54 6.84 -12.32
C TYR A 61 -0.49 7.03 -13.83
N VAL A 62 -0.51 5.93 -14.59
CA VAL A 62 -0.26 5.94 -16.04
C VAL A 62 -1.33 5.17 -16.80
N ASP A 63 -1.44 5.43 -18.11
CA ASP A 63 -2.21 4.60 -19.02
C ASP A 63 -1.43 3.35 -19.47
N GLY A 64 -2.02 2.55 -20.38
CA GLY A 64 -1.38 1.35 -20.91
C GLY A 64 -0.12 1.62 -21.74
N ASP A 65 0.06 2.83 -22.25
CA ASP A 65 1.21 3.28 -23.04
C ASP A 65 2.29 3.96 -22.18
N GLY A 66 2.01 4.15 -20.86
CA GLY A 66 2.93 4.75 -19.90
C GLY A 66 2.83 6.28 -19.78
N ASN A 67 1.81 6.91 -20.40
CA ASN A 67 1.58 8.35 -20.27
C ASN A 67 1.03 8.66 -18.87
N GLU A 68 1.54 9.72 -18.23
CA GLU A 68 1.09 10.13 -16.90
C GLU A 68 -0.33 10.73 -16.96
N LEU A 69 -1.21 10.18 -16.12
CA LEU A 69 -2.62 10.59 -15.98
C LEU A 69 -2.85 11.52 -14.79
N ALA A 70 -1.95 11.50 -13.82
CA ALA A 70 -1.99 12.35 -12.64
C ALA A 70 -0.57 12.55 -12.09
N THR A 71 -0.38 13.65 -11.36
CA THR A 71 0.88 13.93 -10.66
C THR A 71 1.26 12.77 -9.75
N PRO A 72 2.51 12.27 -9.83
CA PRO A 72 3.01 11.24 -8.94
C PRO A 72 2.97 11.68 -7.47
N ASP A 73 2.72 10.73 -6.58
CA ASP A 73 2.84 10.93 -5.13
C ASP A 73 4.19 10.41 -4.65
N THR A 74 4.67 10.94 -3.52
CA THR A 74 5.89 10.49 -2.87
C THR A 74 5.57 10.03 -1.45
N LEU A 75 5.92 8.78 -1.13
CA LEU A 75 5.81 8.24 0.22
C LEU A 75 7.17 8.28 0.88
N ASN A 76 7.23 8.73 2.14
CA ASN A 76 8.43 8.80 2.95
C ASN A 76 8.22 8.03 4.25
N GLY A 77 9.27 7.39 4.76
CA GLY A 77 9.23 6.65 6.01
C GLY A 77 10.64 6.24 6.47
N LYS A 78 10.70 5.65 7.64
CA LYS A 78 11.94 5.11 8.19
C LYS A 78 12.26 3.76 7.55
N LEU A 79 13.55 3.42 7.44
CA LEU A 79 14.00 2.11 6.99
C LEU A 79 13.25 0.97 7.69
N ASP A 80 12.88 -0.06 6.94
CA ASP A 80 12.16 -1.26 7.39
C ASP A 80 10.73 -1.00 7.89
N THR A 81 10.20 0.25 7.82
CA THR A 81 8.78 0.50 8.08
C THR A 81 7.94 0.27 6.82
N SER A 82 6.68 -0.12 7.02
CA SER A 82 5.78 -0.43 5.91
C SER A 82 5.31 0.82 5.19
N TYR A 83 5.07 0.69 3.88
CA TYR A 83 4.29 1.65 3.10
C TYR A 83 3.09 0.96 2.44
N ALA A 84 2.08 1.75 2.12
CA ALA A 84 0.96 1.35 1.29
C ALA A 84 0.63 2.49 0.32
N ALA A 85 0.81 2.22 -0.98
CA ALA A 85 0.39 3.10 -2.05
C ALA A 85 -1.07 2.81 -2.42
N THR A 86 -1.84 3.84 -2.72
CA THR A 86 -3.25 3.73 -3.09
C THR A 86 -3.50 4.26 -4.50
N ALA A 87 -4.37 3.59 -5.24
CA ALA A 87 -4.81 4.05 -6.55
C ALA A 87 -5.66 5.31 -6.42
N LYS A 88 -5.50 6.26 -7.36
CA LYS A 88 -6.38 7.44 -7.48
C LYS A 88 -7.63 7.09 -8.26
N ASN A 89 -8.76 7.70 -7.90
CA ASN A 89 -9.95 7.68 -8.74
C ASN A 89 -9.80 8.76 -9.81
N LEU A 90 -9.64 8.34 -11.07
CA LEU A 90 -9.42 9.22 -12.22
C LEU A 90 -10.65 9.18 -13.12
N SER A 91 -11.29 10.35 -13.36
CA SER A 91 -12.49 10.44 -14.20
C SER A 91 -12.21 9.96 -15.62
N GLY A 92 -13.05 9.07 -16.14
CA GLY A 92 -12.90 8.45 -17.46
C GLY A 92 -11.86 7.34 -17.53
N TRP A 93 -11.28 6.93 -16.41
CA TRP A 93 -10.29 5.88 -16.33
C TRP A 93 -10.66 4.82 -15.30
N LYS A 94 -10.29 3.59 -15.56
CA LYS A 94 -10.50 2.44 -14.67
C LYS A 94 -9.16 1.78 -14.38
N LEU A 95 -8.86 1.54 -13.11
CA LEU A 95 -7.69 0.79 -12.70
C LEU A 95 -7.74 -0.62 -13.32
N THR A 96 -6.65 -1.05 -13.95
CA THR A 96 -6.55 -2.39 -14.57
C THR A 96 -6.25 -3.47 -13.54
N ALA A 97 -5.26 -3.21 -12.68
CA ALA A 97 -4.88 -4.10 -11.59
C ALA A 97 -4.08 -3.32 -10.53
N THR A 98 -4.13 -3.78 -9.29
CA THR A 98 -3.25 -3.28 -8.24
C THR A 98 -1.87 -3.93 -8.41
N PRO A 99 -0.78 -3.14 -8.51
CA PRO A 99 0.56 -3.69 -8.65
C PRO A 99 0.98 -4.46 -7.39
N ALA A 100 1.76 -5.54 -7.57
CA ALA A 100 2.20 -6.40 -6.47
C ALA A 100 2.98 -5.64 -5.39
N ASN A 101 3.70 -4.58 -5.76
CA ASN A 101 4.45 -3.72 -4.86
C ASN A 101 3.68 -2.48 -4.39
N ALA A 102 2.34 -2.50 -4.45
CA ALA A 102 1.53 -1.42 -3.85
C ALA A 102 1.73 -1.32 -2.34
N THR A 103 2.15 -2.40 -1.71
CA THR A 103 2.58 -2.44 -0.31
C THR A 103 4.00 -2.99 -0.23
N GLY A 104 4.78 -2.52 0.74
CA GLY A 104 6.15 -2.96 0.93
C GLY A 104 6.77 -2.32 2.16
N VAL A 105 8.10 -2.28 2.19
CA VAL A 105 8.87 -1.60 3.24
C VAL A 105 9.83 -0.60 2.61
N PHE A 106 10.10 0.50 3.31
CA PHE A 106 11.11 1.45 2.89
C PHE A 106 12.51 0.83 3.00
N THR A 107 13.29 0.95 1.93
CA THR A 107 14.66 0.43 1.81
C THR A 107 15.66 1.57 1.64
N THR A 108 16.94 1.26 1.50
CA THR A 108 17.97 2.24 1.15
C THR A 108 17.88 2.70 -0.31
N ASP A 109 17.19 1.92 -1.16
CA ASP A 109 17.05 2.20 -2.58
C ASP A 109 15.67 2.77 -2.87
N ALA A 110 15.61 3.76 -3.78
CA ALA A 110 14.36 4.35 -4.24
C ALA A 110 13.50 3.31 -4.97
N GLN A 111 12.22 3.30 -4.68
CA GLN A 111 11.24 2.37 -5.26
C GLN A 111 10.18 3.12 -6.05
N THR A 112 9.58 2.45 -7.03
CA THR A 112 8.47 3.00 -7.80
C THR A 112 7.30 2.04 -7.81
N VAL A 113 6.12 2.54 -7.47
CA VAL A 113 4.83 1.84 -7.61
C VAL A 113 4.09 2.47 -8.78
N THR A 114 3.65 1.66 -9.75
CA THR A 114 2.96 2.16 -10.94
C THR A 114 1.56 1.57 -11.01
N PHE A 115 0.54 2.41 -10.88
CA PHE A 115 -0.85 2.05 -11.15
C PHE A 115 -1.15 2.31 -12.62
N VAL A 116 -1.62 1.27 -13.32
CA VAL A 116 -1.97 1.33 -14.75
C VAL A 116 -3.48 1.38 -14.89
N TYR A 117 -3.97 2.28 -15.75
CA TYR A 117 -5.38 2.52 -16.00
C TYR A 117 -5.72 2.28 -17.45
N ALA A 118 -6.93 1.78 -17.70
CA ALA A 118 -7.53 1.74 -19.03
C ALA A 118 -8.60 2.84 -19.13
N LYS A 119 -8.71 3.45 -20.30
CA LYS A 119 -9.78 4.42 -20.60
C LYS A 119 -11.13 3.70 -20.52
N GLN A 120 -12.08 4.30 -19.79
CA GLN A 120 -13.46 3.83 -19.82
C GLN A 120 -14.08 4.21 -21.16
N GLU A 121 -14.60 3.21 -21.88
CA GLU A 121 -15.45 3.50 -23.02
C GLU A 121 -16.79 4.00 -22.49
N ASP A 122 -17.21 5.17 -22.95
CA ASP A 122 -18.58 5.63 -22.76
C ASP A 122 -19.48 4.65 -23.49
N ASN A 123 -20.10 3.72 -22.75
CA ASN A 123 -21.14 2.88 -23.30
C ASN A 123 -22.29 3.81 -23.72
N PRO A 124 -22.55 4.01 -25.04
CA PRO A 124 -23.64 4.89 -25.44
C PRO A 124 -24.91 4.30 -24.84
N LYS A 125 -25.54 5.10 -23.97
CA LYS A 125 -26.87 4.84 -23.42
C LYS A 125 -27.72 4.33 -24.57
N LYS A 126 -28.13 3.05 -24.54
CA LYS A 126 -29.14 2.54 -25.46
C LYS A 126 -30.31 3.52 -25.35
N GLU A 127 -30.47 4.37 -26.37
CA GLU A 127 -31.72 5.08 -26.57
C GLU A 127 -32.78 4.02 -26.69
N ASP A 128 -33.64 3.97 -25.71
CA ASP A 128 -34.90 3.24 -25.75
C ASP A 128 -35.72 3.90 -26.88
N LYS A 129 -35.58 3.35 -28.12
CA LYS A 129 -36.47 3.66 -29.20
C LYS A 129 -37.83 3.05 -28.85
N THR A 130 -38.62 3.77 -28.07
CA THR A 130 -40.06 3.56 -28.00
C THR A 130 -40.61 3.49 -29.44
N PRO A 131 -41.20 2.38 -29.87
CA PRO A 131 -41.83 2.35 -31.18
C PRO A 131 -42.99 3.31 -31.16
N SER A 132 -42.86 4.42 -31.91
CA SER A 132 -43.99 5.29 -32.18
C SER A 132 -45.06 4.49 -32.92
N ASN A 133 -46.14 4.20 -32.22
CA ASN A 133 -47.32 3.60 -32.79
C ASN A 133 -48.05 4.63 -33.69
N THR A 134 -47.67 4.68 -34.96
CA THR A 134 -48.45 5.37 -35.98
C THR A 134 -49.40 4.35 -36.59
N GLN A 135 -50.66 4.42 -36.19
CA GLN A 135 -51.79 3.68 -36.71
C GLN A 135 -52.07 4.14 -38.19
N PRO A 136 -52.07 3.26 -39.18
CA PRO A 136 -52.66 3.58 -40.43
C PRO A 136 -54.14 3.19 -40.45
N ASP A 137 -54.88 4.08 -41.01
CA ASP A 137 -56.31 4.07 -41.29
C ASP A 137 -56.77 2.88 -42.15
N LYS A 138 -58.02 2.61 -42.00
CA LYS A 138 -58.83 1.57 -42.62
C LYS A 138 -58.74 1.57 -44.19
N ASP A 139 -58.64 0.43 -44.80
CA ASP A 139 -59.59 0.05 -45.82
C ASP A 139 -59.69 -1.47 -46.02
N LYS A 140 -60.82 -1.86 -46.37
CA LYS A 140 -61.61 -3.06 -46.50
C LYS A 140 -61.13 -3.93 -47.67
N THR A 141 -61.05 -5.27 -47.53
CA THR A 141 -61.66 -6.26 -48.41
C THR A 141 -61.33 -7.72 -48.07
N THR A 142 -62.25 -8.41 -47.52
CA THR A 142 -62.89 -9.72 -47.86
C THR A 142 -62.01 -10.95 -48.23
N ILE A 143 -62.10 -11.95 -47.34
CA ILE A 143 -62.35 -13.42 -47.46
C ILE A 143 -61.41 -14.29 -48.33
N LYS A 144 -60.82 -15.34 -47.76
CA LYS A 144 -61.26 -16.74 -47.88
C LYS A 144 -60.57 -17.68 -46.88
N ILE A 145 -61.41 -18.47 -46.30
CA ILE A 145 -61.15 -19.58 -45.37
C ILE A 145 -60.55 -20.74 -46.21
N ASN A 146 -59.57 -21.45 -45.70
CA ASN A 146 -59.47 -22.87 -45.94
C ASN A 146 -58.86 -23.62 -44.76
N GLU A 147 -59.68 -24.45 -44.16
CA GLU A 147 -59.38 -25.43 -43.15
C GLU A 147 -58.43 -26.52 -43.71
N ASN A 148 -57.47 -26.94 -42.95
CA ASN A 148 -57.30 -28.39 -42.72
C ASN A 148 -56.41 -28.70 -41.51
N LYS A 149 -56.93 -29.54 -40.69
CA LYS A 149 -56.54 -30.18 -39.43
C LYS A 149 -55.62 -31.38 -39.73
N PRO A 150 -55.15 -32.10 -38.72
CA PRO A 150 -54.13 -31.88 -37.70
C PRO A 150 -52.99 -32.92 -37.83
N ASN A 151 -51.86 -32.74 -37.14
CA ASN A 151 -51.19 -33.94 -36.66
C ASN A 151 -50.43 -33.74 -35.36
N THR A 152 -50.71 -34.63 -34.49
CA THR A 152 -50.22 -34.88 -33.16
C THR A 152 -48.76 -35.27 -33.14
N SER A 153 -47.95 -34.73 -32.22
CA SER A 153 -46.95 -35.52 -31.54
C SER A 153 -46.47 -34.81 -30.25
N LYS A 154 -46.55 -35.55 -29.24
CA LYS A 154 -46.29 -35.63 -27.81
C LYS A 154 -45.06 -34.89 -27.32
N PRO A 155 -45.10 -34.26 -26.13
CA PRO A 155 -44.00 -33.50 -25.53
C PRO A 155 -42.96 -34.44 -24.88
N THR A 156 -41.68 -34.19 -25.20
CA THR A 156 -40.56 -34.81 -24.52
C THR A 156 -40.14 -33.95 -23.32
N THR A 157 -40.32 -34.52 -22.16
CA THR A 157 -39.90 -33.98 -20.86
C THR A 157 -38.39 -33.93 -20.79
N ILE A 158 -37.80 -32.72 -20.72
CA ILE A 158 -36.41 -32.54 -20.36
C ILE A 158 -36.35 -32.21 -18.86
N LYS A 159 -35.78 -33.15 -18.12
CA LYS A 159 -35.56 -33.04 -16.66
C LYS A 159 -34.52 -31.95 -16.38
N LYS A 160 -34.96 -30.95 -15.62
CA LYS A 160 -34.12 -29.91 -15.03
C LYS A 160 -33.29 -30.54 -13.91
N GLN A 161 -31.98 -30.68 -14.08
CA GLN A 161 -31.07 -30.98 -12.98
C GLN A 161 -30.52 -29.66 -12.43
N THR A 162 -31.11 -29.23 -11.36
CA THR A 162 -30.53 -28.23 -10.45
C THR A 162 -29.58 -28.95 -9.51
N LYS A 163 -28.28 -28.77 -9.71
CA LYS A 163 -27.29 -29.12 -8.70
C LYS A 163 -26.56 -27.83 -8.31
N LEU A 164 -26.95 -27.25 -7.19
CA LEU A 164 -26.21 -26.20 -6.50
C LEU A 164 -24.91 -26.77 -5.94
N PRO A 165 -23.78 -26.12 -6.12
CA PRO A 165 -22.60 -26.42 -5.31
C PRO A 165 -22.81 -25.92 -3.88
N LYS A 166 -22.58 -26.80 -2.92
CA LYS A 166 -22.51 -26.50 -1.51
C LYS A 166 -21.41 -25.47 -1.26
N THR A 167 -21.77 -24.36 -0.69
CA THR A 167 -20.83 -23.39 -0.09
C THR A 167 -20.22 -24.06 1.15
N GLY A 168 -18.94 -24.34 1.06
CA GLY A 168 -18.16 -24.74 2.24
C GLY A 168 -17.87 -23.49 3.05
N ASP A 169 -18.29 -23.49 4.30
CA ASP A 169 -17.86 -22.60 5.36
C ASP A 169 -16.33 -22.70 5.48
N ASN A 170 -15.62 -21.68 5.03
CA ASN A 170 -14.30 -21.39 5.52
C ASN A 170 -14.39 -20.16 6.40
N GLN A 171 -14.43 -20.41 7.68
CA GLN A 171 -14.14 -19.44 8.72
C GLN A 171 -12.74 -18.87 8.47
N GLN A 172 -12.68 -17.72 7.82
CA GLN A 172 -11.47 -16.93 7.77
C GLN A 172 -11.40 -16.14 9.06
N GLU A 173 -10.61 -16.64 9.99
CA GLU A 173 -10.26 -15.90 11.19
C GLU A 173 -9.63 -14.58 10.77
N SER A 174 -10.35 -13.51 11.07
CA SER A 174 -9.82 -12.15 10.97
C SER A 174 -8.72 -11.98 12.02
N ILE A 175 -7.49 -12.22 11.62
CA ILE A 175 -6.33 -11.82 12.41
C ILE A 175 -6.26 -10.30 12.31
N LEU A 176 -6.83 -9.67 13.32
CA LEU A 176 -6.67 -8.25 13.60
C LEU A 176 -5.19 -8.02 14.00
N PHE A 177 -4.35 -7.74 13.02
CA PHE A 177 -3.02 -7.23 13.30
C PHE A 177 -3.15 -5.81 13.84
N GLY A 178 -3.25 -5.74 15.18
CA GLY A 178 -3.05 -4.50 15.88
C GLY A 178 -1.66 -3.96 15.57
N LEU A 179 -1.64 -2.81 14.91
CA LEU A 179 -0.45 -2.02 14.63
C LEU A 179 0.06 -1.45 15.96
N ILE A 180 0.77 -2.25 16.74
CA ILE A 180 1.58 -1.73 17.82
C ILE A 180 2.93 -1.35 17.21
N GLY A 181 3.03 -0.09 16.82
CA GLY A 181 4.28 0.54 16.47
C GLY A 181 5.17 0.61 17.70
N THR A 182 5.87 -0.47 18.02
CA THR A 182 6.93 -0.44 19.02
C THR A 182 8.10 0.34 18.45
N CYS A 183 8.16 1.63 18.81
CA CYS A 183 9.35 2.45 18.60
C CYS A 183 10.46 1.89 19.51
N PHE A 184 11.31 1.01 18.97
CA PHE A 184 12.50 0.56 19.67
C PHE A 184 13.51 1.69 19.73
N VAL A 185 13.50 2.44 20.83
CA VAL A 185 14.59 3.35 21.19
C VAL A 185 15.72 2.51 21.78
N LEU A 186 16.76 2.29 20.99
CA LEU A 186 17.96 1.57 21.45
C LEU A 186 19.01 2.60 21.86
N LEU A 187 19.46 2.48 23.09
CA LEU A 187 20.41 3.38 23.75
C LEU A 187 21.85 2.89 23.53
N GLY A 188 22.66 3.71 22.87
CA GLY A 188 24.12 3.49 22.87
C GLY A 188 24.73 4.19 24.09
N ILE A 189 25.39 3.44 24.96
CA ILE A 189 25.95 3.94 26.21
C ILE A 189 27.45 4.15 26.05
N TYR A 190 27.94 5.37 26.32
CA TYR A 190 29.34 5.67 26.52
C TYR A 190 29.64 5.74 28.02
N SER A 191 30.60 4.99 28.47
CA SER A 191 31.09 5.06 29.83
C SER A 191 32.44 5.77 29.87
N VAL A 192 32.56 6.80 30.72
CA VAL A 192 33.82 7.49 31.00
C VAL A 192 34.32 6.99 32.33
N SER A 193 35.46 6.28 32.34
CA SER A 193 36.06 5.72 33.57
C SER A 193 37.36 6.39 33.90
N LYS A 194 37.62 6.55 35.21
CA LYS A 194 38.88 7.05 35.76
C LYS A 194 39.88 5.92 35.89
N LYS A 195 41.08 6.06 35.34
CA LYS A 195 42.22 5.22 35.71
C LYS A 195 43.05 5.94 36.79
N ASN A 196 43.11 5.37 37.99
CA ASN A 196 44.02 5.84 39.01
C ASN A 196 45.45 5.43 38.62
N SER A 197 46.34 6.38 38.52
CA SER A 197 47.81 6.17 38.55
C SER A 197 48.29 6.47 39.94
#